data_8e8c800edf25e10a9111156c06caeb67
#
_entry.id   8e8c800edf25e10a9111156c06caeb67
#
_cell.length_a   1.000
_cell.length_b   1.000
_cell.length_c   1.000
_cell.angle_alpha   90.00
_cell.angle_beta   90.00
_cell.angle_gamma   90.00
#
_symmetry.space_group_name_H-M   'P 1'
#
loop_
_entity.id
_entity.type
_entity.pdbx_description
1 polymer ?
#
loop_
_entity_poly.entity_id
_entity_poly.type
_entity_poly.pdbx_seq_one_letter_code
_entity_poly.pdbx_strand_id
1 'polypeptide(L)'
;MKTLTRLTKISLAVATAVTAISFAGVAQAETVKIAIAGPMTGAVAQYGDMVKAGALTAIEQINAAGGAGGNKFEAVLMDDACEPKQAVAVANKIVSQGIKFVIGHVCSGSTIPASDIYENEGVVMVTPSATAPQLTEAKPHKFIFRTIGRDDQQGPAAAKYVIEKLKPKKAAILHDKQSYGQGVASSVKAGLDAAKIPVVVFEGINAGDSDYSAVITKLKSQGVDFVYFGGYHPEMGLIMRQAREQGVKAVFMGPEGVGNKDITAIAGPASEGMLVTLPADFAADPANAALVKAFASQKRDPNGPFQMPAYSAVKVIADAITGAKSTDATKVAAYMHANSFKTPIGTVEYDKKGDLKSFKFVVFTWHKDATKTEAK
;
A
#
# COMPACT_ATOMS: atom_id res chain seq x y z
N MET A 1 32.72 71.27 -76.75
CA MET A 1 31.35 70.76 -77.16
C MET A 1 31.00 69.65 -76.13
N LYS A 2 29.80 69.78 -75.65
CA LYS A 2 29.24 69.24 -74.39
C LYS A 2 28.95 67.74 -74.49
N THR A 3 29.41 66.95 -73.53
CA THR A 3 28.93 65.58 -73.27
C THR A 3 28.44 65.47 -71.84
N LEU A 4 27.12 65.24 -71.70
CA LEU A 4 26.47 64.96 -70.42
C LEU A 4 26.74 63.55 -69.94
N THR A 5 27.21 63.43 -68.71
CA THR A 5 27.34 62.15 -68.01
C THR A 5 26.15 62.01 -67.09
N ARG A 6 25.32 61.01 -67.30
CA ARG A 6 24.21 60.63 -66.40
C ARG A 6 24.74 59.72 -65.30
N LEU A 7 24.63 60.16 -64.08
CA LEU A 7 24.88 59.35 -62.88
C LEU A 7 23.59 58.58 -62.53
N THR A 8 23.73 57.24 -62.58
CA THR A 8 22.66 56.34 -62.12
C THR A 8 22.91 56.06 -60.65
N LYS A 9 21.92 56.43 -59.79
CA LYS A 9 21.93 56.12 -58.38
C LYS A 9 21.42 54.69 -58.21
N ILE A 10 22.25 53.78 -57.74
CA ILE A 10 21.87 52.43 -57.27
C ILE A 10 21.53 52.54 -55.77
N SER A 11 20.25 52.40 -55.44
CA SER A 11 19.78 52.33 -54.08
C SER A 11 19.95 50.86 -53.58
N LEU A 12 20.85 50.66 -52.65
CA LEU A 12 21.06 49.39 -52.00
C LEU A 12 20.06 49.26 -50.84
N ALA A 13 18.98 48.47 -51.02
CA ALA A 13 18.03 48.13 -49.98
C ALA A 13 18.63 46.99 -49.13
N VAL A 14 19.13 47.29 -47.93
CA VAL A 14 19.50 46.29 -46.92
C VAL A 14 18.22 45.78 -46.25
N ALA A 15 17.81 44.57 -46.63
CA ALA A 15 16.72 43.86 -45.95
C ALA A 15 17.30 43.21 -44.64
N THR A 16 17.01 43.83 -43.52
CA THR A 16 17.33 43.26 -42.18
C THR A 16 16.31 42.19 -41.87
N ALA A 17 16.64 40.93 -42.08
CA ALA A 17 15.85 39.79 -41.62
C ALA A 17 16.06 39.66 -40.10
N VAL A 18 15.11 40.12 -39.31
CA VAL A 18 15.02 39.86 -37.86
C VAL A 18 14.57 38.42 -37.71
N THR A 19 15.53 37.50 -37.47
CA THR A 19 15.22 36.13 -37.08
C THR A 19 14.73 36.17 -35.61
N ALA A 20 13.42 36.08 -35.44
CA ALA A 20 12.81 35.85 -34.13
C ALA A 20 13.21 34.44 -33.66
N ILE A 21 14.29 34.33 -32.91
CA ILE A 21 14.61 33.11 -32.16
C ILE A 21 13.56 33.01 -31.06
N SER A 22 12.51 32.23 -31.34
CA SER A 22 11.57 31.79 -30.31
C SER A 22 12.39 30.98 -29.29
N PHE A 23 12.74 31.59 -28.17
CA PHE A 23 13.12 30.86 -26.98
C PHE A 23 11.90 30.07 -26.54
N ALA A 24 11.71 28.88 -27.12
CA ALA A 24 10.93 27.86 -26.48
C ALA A 24 11.67 27.57 -25.16
N GLY A 25 11.17 28.16 -24.08
CA GLY A 25 11.69 27.89 -22.74
C GLY A 25 11.70 26.38 -22.57
N VAL A 26 12.88 25.79 -22.57
CA VAL A 26 13.06 24.41 -22.15
C VAL A 26 12.59 24.42 -20.71
N ALA A 27 11.37 23.94 -20.47
CA ALA A 27 10.88 23.70 -19.13
C ALA A 27 11.95 22.81 -18.48
N GLN A 28 12.71 23.38 -17.56
CA GLN A 28 13.77 22.66 -16.86
C GLN A 28 13.07 21.52 -16.11
N ALA A 29 13.44 20.29 -16.45
CA ALA A 29 12.91 19.10 -15.79
C ALA A 29 13.16 19.23 -14.27
N GLU A 30 12.10 19.40 -13.51
CA GLU A 30 12.19 19.52 -12.07
C GLU A 30 12.31 18.12 -11.44
N THR A 31 13.09 18.01 -10.37
CA THR A 31 13.14 16.79 -9.58
C THR A 31 12.05 16.83 -8.53
N VAL A 32 11.07 15.95 -8.66
CA VAL A 32 9.97 15.78 -7.70
C VAL A 32 10.37 14.74 -6.66
N LYS A 33 10.47 15.16 -5.39
CA LYS A 33 10.73 14.25 -4.28
C LYS A 33 9.47 13.48 -3.92
N ILE A 34 9.61 12.16 -3.76
CA ILE A 34 8.58 11.25 -3.28
C ILE A 34 9.09 10.60 -2.00
N ALA A 35 8.43 10.86 -0.87
CA ALA A 35 8.73 10.14 0.36
C ALA A 35 8.14 8.73 0.28
N ILE A 36 8.91 7.72 0.70
CA ILE A 36 8.46 6.36 0.92
C ILE A 36 8.51 6.16 2.43
N ALA A 37 7.35 6.16 3.08
CA ALA A 37 7.22 6.15 4.53
C ALA A 37 6.61 4.82 5.01
N GLY A 38 7.23 4.23 6.03
CA GLY A 38 6.79 2.97 6.62
C GLY A 38 7.85 2.37 7.52
N PRO A 39 7.63 1.17 8.07
CA PRO A 39 8.61 0.52 8.93
C PRO A 39 9.80 0.05 8.09
N MET A 40 10.91 0.79 8.15
CA MET A 40 12.19 0.37 7.58
C MET A 40 13.00 -0.46 8.60
N THR A 41 12.61 -0.37 9.88
CA THR A 41 13.16 -1.13 11.02
C THR A 41 12.02 -1.71 11.87
N GLY A 42 12.37 -2.58 12.84
CA GLY A 42 11.42 -3.17 13.78
C GLY A 42 10.82 -4.51 13.31
N ALA A 43 9.86 -5.00 14.10
CA ALA A 43 9.32 -6.37 13.96
C ALA A 43 8.55 -6.62 12.63
N VAL A 44 8.11 -5.57 11.97
CA VAL A 44 7.33 -5.63 10.73
C VAL A 44 8.02 -4.92 9.55
N ALA A 45 9.35 -4.76 9.62
CA ALA A 45 10.17 -4.10 8.59
C ALA A 45 9.99 -4.71 7.19
N GLN A 46 9.67 -5.99 7.11
CA GLN A 46 9.41 -6.70 5.84
C GLN A 46 8.32 -6.02 5.00
N TYR A 47 7.31 -5.45 5.64
CA TYR A 47 6.25 -4.72 4.91
C TYR A 47 6.75 -3.38 4.37
N GLY A 48 7.63 -2.70 5.10
CA GLY A 48 8.35 -1.53 4.59
C GLY A 48 9.23 -1.89 3.39
N ASP A 49 9.93 -3.02 3.42
CA ASP A 49 10.72 -3.52 2.29
C ASP A 49 9.86 -3.83 1.06
N MET A 50 8.66 -4.40 1.25
CA MET A 50 7.71 -4.63 0.15
C MET A 50 7.27 -3.32 -0.50
N VAL A 51 6.88 -2.33 0.30
CA VAL A 51 6.48 -1.00 -0.21
C VAL A 51 7.64 -0.30 -0.89
N LYS A 52 8.81 -0.33 -0.28
CA LYS A 52 10.05 0.21 -0.86
C LYS A 52 10.37 -0.44 -2.20
N ALA A 53 10.30 -1.78 -2.30
CA ALA A 53 10.57 -2.50 -3.54
C ALA A 53 9.61 -2.07 -4.66
N GLY A 54 8.31 -2.00 -4.38
CA GLY A 54 7.32 -1.56 -5.35
C GLY A 54 7.53 -0.11 -5.80
N ALA A 55 7.65 0.79 -4.84
CA ALA A 55 7.81 2.22 -5.13
C ALA A 55 9.11 2.55 -5.89
N LEU A 56 10.24 1.98 -5.48
CA LEU A 56 11.52 2.21 -6.17
C LEU A 56 11.49 1.65 -7.59
N THR A 57 10.89 0.47 -7.81
CA THR A 57 10.76 -0.10 -9.16
C THR A 57 9.95 0.81 -10.07
N ALA A 58 8.84 1.40 -9.56
CA ALA A 58 8.04 2.35 -10.31
C ALA A 58 8.82 3.64 -10.63
N ILE A 59 9.48 4.23 -9.64
CA ILE A 59 10.28 5.46 -9.79
C ILE A 59 11.36 5.25 -10.88
N GLU A 60 12.09 4.15 -10.81
CA GLU A 60 13.17 3.85 -11.78
C GLU A 60 12.62 3.69 -13.20
N GLN A 61 11.49 2.98 -13.39
CA GLN A 61 10.87 2.82 -14.71
C GLN A 61 10.32 4.14 -15.25
N ILE A 62 9.64 4.93 -14.42
CA ILE A 62 9.11 6.24 -14.81
C ILE A 62 10.26 7.16 -15.19
N ASN A 63 11.34 7.17 -14.42
CA ASN A 63 12.53 7.96 -14.72
C ASN A 63 13.20 7.52 -16.02
N ALA A 64 13.31 6.22 -16.28
CA ALA A 64 13.87 5.68 -17.52
C ALA A 64 13.02 6.06 -18.74
N ALA A 65 11.69 6.15 -18.58
CA ALA A 65 10.76 6.56 -19.62
C ALA A 65 10.68 8.09 -19.85
N GLY A 66 11.52 8.88 -19.18
CA GLY A 66 11.54 10.35 -19.36
C GLY A 66 10.92 11.13 -18.20
N GLY A 67 10.40 10.46 -17.18
CA GLY A 67 9.76 11.08 -16.01
C GLY A 67 8.24 11.30 -16.18
N ALA A 68 7.62 11.89 -15.19
CA ALA A 68 6.22 12.24 -15.17
C ALA A 68 6.01 13.68 -15.65
N GLY A 69 5.41 13.85 -16.82
CA GLY A 69 5.29 15.17 -17.44
C GLY A 69 6.66 15.86 -17.67
N GLY A 70 7.73 15.07 -17.88
CA GLY A 70 9.11 15.55 -18.01
C GLY A 70 9.88 15.66 -16.69
N ASN A 71 9.22 15.53 -15.54
CA ASN A 71 9.86 15.64 -14.24
C ASN A 71 10.37 14.29 -13.76
N LYS A 72 11.59 14.24 -13.23
CA LYS A 72 12.17 13.03 -12.63
C LYS A 72 11.76 12.90 -11.18
N PHE A 73 11.63 11.67 -10.70
CA PHE A 73 11.35 11.36 -9.30
C PHE A 73 12.62 11.02 -8.53
N GLU A 74 12.70 11.53 -7.31
CA GLU A 74 13.70 11.21 -6.31
C GLU A 74 13.03 10.57 -5.09
N ALA A 75 13.44 9.36 -4.72
CA ALA A 75 12.91 8.68 -3.55
C ALA A 75 13.60 9.16 -2.28
N VAL A 76 12.82 9.46 -1.24
CA VAL A 76 13.28 9.78 0.11
C VAL A 76 12.71 8.78 1.09
N LEU A 77 13.55 7.92 1.67
CA LEU A 77 13.11 6.88 2.60
C LEU A 77 12.90 7.47 4.00
N MET A 78 11.77 7.13 4.64
CA MET A 78 11.36 7.62 5.93
C MET A 78 10.87 6.46 6.81
N ASP A 79 11.58 6.19 7.90
CA ASP A 79 11.27 5.11 8.83
C ASP A 79 10.34 5.58 9.96
N ASP A 80 9.18 4.96 10.06
CA ASP A 80 8.21 5.16 11.15
C ASP A 80 8.16 3.98 12.14
N ALA A 81 8.92 2.91 11.88
CA ALA A 81 8.97 1.69 12.67
C ALA A 81 7.58 1.08 13.01
N CYS A 82 6.52 1.43 12.26
CA CYS A 82 5.11 1.10 12.58
C CYS A 82 4.61 1.74 13.90
N GLU A 83 5.30 2.78 14.38
CA GLU A 83 4.98 3.47 15.63
C GLU A 83 4.23 4.79 15.39
N PRO A 84 3.02 4.98 15.94
CA PRO A 84 2.20 6.18 15.68
C PRO A 84 2.91 7.50 16.00
N LYS A 85 3.65 7.56 17.11
CA LYS A 85 4.39 8.77 17.51
C LYS A 85 5.54 9.08 16.54
N GLN A 86 6.22 8.05 16.06
CA GLN A 86 7.29 8.22 15.07
C GLN A 86 6.73 8.62 13.72
N ALA A 87 5.57 8.07 13.32
CA ALA A 87 4.90 8.46 12.09
C ALA A 87 4.51 9.95 12.07
N VAL A 88 4.03 10.50 13.19
CA VAL A 88 3.79 11.93 13.34
C VAL A 88 5.08 12.74 13.15
N ALA A 89 6.19 12.32 13.76
CA ALA A 89 7.48 13.00 13.58
C ALA A 89 7.97 12.93 12.13
N VAL A 90 7.80 11.77 11.48
CA VAL A 90 8.12 11.56 10.05
C VAL A 90 7.26 12.46 9.17
N ALA A 91 5.96 12.56 9.42
CA ALA A 91 5.06 13.41 8.64
C ALA A 91 5.46 14.89 8.73
N ASN A 92 5.74 15.40 9.93
CA ASN A 92 6.24 16.75 10.11
C ASN A 92 7.59 16.99 9.40
N LYS A 93 8.49 16.01 9.42
CA LYS A 93 9.77 16.09 8.70
C LYS A 93 9.55 16.15 7.19
N ILE A 94 8.66 15.34 6.64
CA ILE A 94 8.30 15.36 5.21
C ILE A 94 7.78 16.73 4.80
N VAL A 95 6.85 17.29 5.59
CA VAL A 95 6.29 18.64 5.38
C VAL A 95 7.39 19.71 5.43
N SER A 96 8.25 19.68 6.47
CA SER A 96 9.34 20.65 6.63
C SER A 96 10.37 20.62 5.50
N GLN A 97 10.52 19.46 4.82
CA GLN A 97 11.37 19.32 3.65
C GLN A 97 10.71 19.74 2.34
N GLY A 98 9.46 20.22 2.39
CA GLY A 98 8.70 20.64 1.21
C GLY A 98 8.26 19.48 0.31
N ILE A 99 8.33 18.23 0.77
CA ILE A 99 7.91 17.05 -0.01
C ILE A 99 6.39 17.04 -0.07
N LYS A 100 5.84 16.92 -1.30
CA LYS A 100 4.39 17.00 -1.55
C LYS A 100 3.75 15.68 -1.94
N PHE A 101 4.52 14.59 -2.06
CA PHE A 101 4.03 13.27 -2.45
C PHE A 101 4.60 12.20 -1.53
N VAL A 102 3.73 11.35 -0.98
CA VAL A 102 4.08 10.29 -0.02
C VAL A 102 3.49 8.97 -0.48
N ILE A 103 4.31 7.93 -0.55
CA ILE A 103 3.90 6.54 -0.65
C ILE A 103 4.01 5.92 0.74
N GLY A 104 2.91 5.56 1.32
CA GLY A 104 2.84 5.08 2.72
C GLY A 104 1.76 5.86 3.49
N HIS A 105 1.73 5.79 4.79
CA HIS A 105 2.47 4.86 5.63
C HIS A 105 1.94 3.42 5.46
N VAL A 106 2.56 2.47 6.14
CA VAL A 106 2.20 1.05 6.00
C VAL A 106 1.17 0.63 7.03
N CYS A 107 1.49 0.75 8.32
CA CYS A 107 0.62 0.35 9.42
C CYS A 107 -0.51 1.36 9.62
N SER A 108 -1.75 0.90 9.76
CA SER A 108 -2.91 1.80 9.93
C SER A 108 -2.77 2.71 11.15
N GLY A 109 -2.24 2.20 12.27
CA GLY A 109 -1.99 2.99 13.48
C GLY A 109 -1.02 4.15 13.28
N SER A 110 -0.06 4.00 12.36
CA SER A 110 0.89 5.05 11.95
C SER A 110 0.29 5.97 10.90
N THR A 111 -0.45 5.40 9.94
CA THR A 111 -1.02 6.15 8.80
C THR A 111 -2.08 7.15 9.24
N ILE A 112 -2.96 6.78 10.18
CA ILE A 112 -4.07 7.63 10.62
C ILE A 112 -3.56 8.98 11.16
N PRO A 113 -2.71 9.06 12.18
CA PRO A 113 -2.24 10.35 12.68
C PRO A 113 -1.33 11.11 11.70
N ALA A 114 -0.59 10.42 10.83
CA ALA A 114 0.20 11.06 9.79
C ALA A 114 -0.67 11.69 8.70
N SER A 115 -1.80 11.05 8.36
CA SER A 115 -2.73 11.53 7.33
C SER A 115 -3.37 12.87 7.68
N ASP A 116 -3.66 13.13 8.96
CA ASP A 116 -4.19 14.41 9.41
C ASP A 116 -3.21 15.56 9.14
N ILE A 117 -1.92 15.31 9.32
CA ILE A 117 -0.87 16.29 9.01
C ILE A 117 -0.81 16.53 7.50
N TYR A 118 -0.77 15.47 6.70
CA TYR A 118 -0.71 15.58 5.24
C TYR A 118 -1.94 16.27 4.64
N GLU A 119 -3.14 15.96 5.13
CA GLU A 119 -4.38 16.61 4.69
C GLU A 119 -4.37 18.11 4.96
N ASN A 120 -3.89 18.53 6.15
CA ASN A 120 -3.83 19.93 6.55
C ASN A 120 -2.76 20.71 5.77
N GLU A 121 -1.63 20.06 5.42
CA GLU A 121 -0.48 20.68 4.75
C GLU A 121 -0.50 20.54 3.21
N GLY A 122 -1.57 19.96 2.67
CA GLY A 122 -1.72 19.78 1.23
C GLY A 122 -0.66 18.85 0.64
N VAL A 123 -0.39 17.73 1.30
CA VAL A 123 0.53 16.68 0.86
C VAL A 123 -0.28 15.48 0.40
N VAL A 124 -0.10 15.07 -0.86
CA VAL A 124 -0.73 13.87 -1.40
C VAL A 124 -0.09 12.63 -0.79
N MET A 125 -0.87 11.84 -0.08
CA MET A 125 -0.47 10.56 0.45
C MET A 125 -1.25 9.44 -0.23
N VAL A 126 -0.54 8.42 -0.73
CA VAL A 126 -1.16 7.19 -1.26
C VAL A 126 -0.62 6.02 -0.45
N THR A 127 -1.47 5.44 0.41
CA THR A 127 -1.08 4.24 1.15
C THR A 127 -1.37 2.97 0.35
N PRO A 128 -0.36 2.11 0.17
CA PRO A 128 -0.54 0.81 -0.49
C PRO A 128 -0.90 -0.32 0.47
N SER A 129 -1.07 -0.03 1.76
CA SER A 129 -1.11 -1.04 2.81
C SER A 129 -2.11 -0.77 3.94
N ALA A 130 -2.31 0.49 4.37
CA ALA A 130 -3.19 0.79 5.49
C ALA A 130 -4.66 0.60 5.11
N THR A 131 -5.32 -0.39 5.73
CA THR A 131 -6.67 -0.87 5.39
C THR A 131 -7.75 -0.40 6.36
N ALA A 132 -7.38 0.14 7.54
CA ALA A 132 -8.35 0.55 8.54
C ALA A 132 -9.36 1.58 7.99
N PRO A 133 -10.69 1.35 8.14
CA PRO A 133 -11.72 2.28 7.67
C PRO A 133 -11.60 3.68 8.26
N GLN A 134 -11.13 3.79 9.50
CA GLN A 134 -10.98 5.06 10.22
C GLN A 134 -10.12 6.08 9.49
N LEU A 135 -9.19 5.63 8.64
CA LEU A 135 -8.33 6.53 7.86
C LEU A 135 -9.13 7.50 6.98
N THR A 136 -10.26 7.05 6.41
CA THR A 136 -11.03 7.79 5.41
C THR A 136 -12.50 7.98 5.79
N GLU A 137 -12.99 7.34 6.87
CA GLU A 137 -14.41 7.30 7.19
C GLU A 137 -14.93 8.59 7.83
N ALA A 138 -14.13 9.23 8.68
CA ALA A 138 -14.56 10.37 9.49
C ALA A 138 -14.94 11.61 8.66
N LYS A 139 -14.28 11.81 7.52
CA LYS A 139 -14.48 12.97 6.62
C LYS A 139 -13.99 12.66 5.20
N PRO A 140 -14.50 13.35 4.16
CA PRO A 140 -13.89 13.33 2.84
C PRO A 140 -12.46 13.90 2.91
N HIS A 141 -11.53 13.25 2.24
CA HIS A 141 -10.16 13.69 2.12
C HIS A 141 -9.87 14.21 0.72
N LYS A 142 -9.08 15.27 0.63
CA LYS A 142 -8.60 15.82 -0.63
C LYS A 142 -7.27 15.19 -1.08
N PHE A 143 -6.41 14.89 -0.11
CA PHE A 143 -5.02 14.51 -0.36
C PHE A 143 -4.67 13.07 0.04
N ILE A 144 -5.61 12.34 0.65
CA ILE A 144 -5.37 10.99 1.18
C ILE A 144 -6.04 9.94 0.29
N PHE A 145 -5.25 8.97 -0.17
CA PHE A 145 -5.68 7.93 -1.11
C PHE A 145 -5.15 6.56 -0.71
N ARG A 146 -5.76 5.50 -1.26
CA ARG A 146 -5.30 4.11 -1.11
C ARG A 146 -5.13 3.42 -2.46
N THR A 147 -4.18 2.49 -2.54
CA THR A 147 -4.11 1.47 -3.59
C THR A 147 -4.31 0.07 -3.02
N ILE A 148 -5.06 -0.03 -1.93
CA ILE A 148 -5.48 -1.26 -1.25
C ILE A 148 -6.94 -1.13 -0.82
N GLY A 149 -7.61 -2.26 -0.60
CA GLY A 149 -8.97 -2.29 -0.04
C GLY A 149 -9.03 -1.95 1.44
N ARG A 150 -10.23 -1.95 1.99
CA ARG A 150 -10.52 -1.63 3.40
C ARG A 150 -10.86 -2.88 4.21
N ASP A 151 -10.68 -2.80 5.53
CA ASP A 151 -11.01 -3.92 6.44
C ASP A 151 -12.50 -4.23 6.51
N ASP A 152 -13.36 -3.27 6.21
CA ASP A 152 -14.81 -3.49 6.05
C ASP A 152 -15.21 -4.20 4.75
N GLN A 153 -14.23 -4.48 3.86
CA GLN A 153 -14.33 -5.42 2.75
C GLN A 153 -13.62 -6.73 3.08
N GLN A 154 -12.47 -6.67 3.75
CA GLN A 154 -11.64 -7.83 4.09
C GLN A 154 -12.29 -8.70 5.17
N GLY A 155 -12.77 -8.10 6.26
CA GLY A 155 -13.42 -8.83 7.34
C GLY A 155 -14.63 -9.64 6.87
N PRO A 156 -15.58 -9.07 6.11
CA PRO A 156 -16.68 -9.81 5.50
C PRO A 156 -16.23 -10.91 4.54
N ALA A 157 -15.15 -10.71 3.77
CA ALA A 157 -14.60 -11.74 2.89
C ALA A 157 -14.08 -12.94 3.69
N ALA A 158 -13.34 -12.68 4.79
CA ALA A 158 -12.88 -13.72 5.71
C ALA A 158 -14.08 -14.43 6.38
N ALA A 159 -15.02 -13.68 6.95
CA ALA A 159 -16.20 -14.24 7.61
C ALA A 159 -17.02 -15.11 6.66
N LYS A 160 -17.23 -14.65 5.42
CA LYS A 160 -17.95 -15.43 4.40
C LYS A 160 -17.28 -16.78 4.16
N TYR A 161 -15.97 -16.81 3.99
CA TYR A 161 -15.23 -18.07 3.80
C TYR A 161 -15.40 -19.00 5.01
N VAL A 162 -15.26 -18.49 6.23
CA VAL A 162 -15.45 -19.26 7.46
C VAL A 162 -16.85 -19.85 7.55
N ILE A 163 -17.88 -19.05 7.24
CA ILE A 163 -19.29 -19.46 7.29
C ILE A 163 -19.61 -20.53 6.24
N GLU A 164 -19.15 -20.35 5.02
CA GLU A 164 -19.51 -21.22 3.90
C GLU A 164 -18.68 -22.50 3.82
N LYS A 165 -17.38 -22.40 4.15
CA LYS A 165 -16.41 -23.48 3.96
C LYS A 165 -16.01 -24.20 5.23
N LEU A 166 -15.64 -23.46 6.30
CA LEU A 166 -15.12 -24.09 7.52
C LEU A 166 -16.22 -24.52 8.48
N LYS A 167 -17.26 -23.73 8.65
CA LYS A 167 -18.41 -23.99 9.55
C LYS A 167 -17.99 -24.42 10.97
N PRO A 168 -17.15 -23.63 11.65
CA PRO A 168 -16.62 -24.01 12.95
C PRO A 168 -17.74 -24.11 13.98
N LYS A 169 -17.56 -25.03 14.94
CA LYS A 169 -18.49 -25.18 16.08
C LYS A 169 -18.24 -24.16 17.16
N LYS A 170 -16.98 -23.78 17.37
CA LYS A 170 -16.52 -22.79 18.35
C LYS A 170 -15.36 -21.98 17.81
N ALA A 171 -15.61 -20.72 17.53
CA ALA A 171 -14.61 -19.80 17.06
C ALA A 171 -13.97 -19.03 18.22
N ALA A 172 -12.69 -18.70 18.07
CA ALA A 172 -12.03 -17.65 18.83
C ALA A 172 -11.56 -16.56 17.90
N ILE A 173 -11.58 -15.33 18.37
CA ILE A 173 -11.05 -14.18 17.67
C ILE A 173 -10.09 -13.47 18.61
N LEU A 174 -8.84 -13.36 18.19
CA LEU A 174 -7.77 -12.67 18.89
C LEU A 174 -7.35 -11.43 18.09
N HIS A 175 -6.78 -10.43 18.78
CA HIS A 175 -6.22 -9.24 18.11
C HIS A 175 -5.06 -8.65 18.91
N ASP A 176 -4.21 -7.86 18.25
CA ASP A 176 -3.03 -7.21 18.83
C ASP A 176 -3.31 -5.88 19.54
N LYS A 177 -4.58 -5.51 19.75
CA LYS A 177 -5.04 -4.24 20.34
C LYS A 177 -4.71 -2.99 19.52
N GLN A 178 -4.06 -3.13 18.36
CA GLN A 178 -3.77 -2.00 17.48
C GLN A 178 -4.97 -1.67 16.57
N SER A 179 -5.00 -0.46 16.01
CA SER A 179 -6.14 0.01 15.19
C SER A 179 -6.47 -0.94 14.03
N TYR A 180 -5.43 -1.46 13.36
CA TYR A 180 -5.60 -2.43 12.28
C TYR A 180 -6.14 -3.77 12.78
N GLY A 181 -5.36 -4.46 13.63
CA GLY A 181 -5.68 -5.82 14.04
C GLY A 181 -7.00 -5.92 14.79
N GLN A 182 -7.29 -4.99 15.71
CA GLN A 182 -8.56 -4.93 16.40
C GLN A 182 -9.73 -4.60 15.47
N GLY A 183 -9.51 -3.72 14.50
CA GLY A 183 -10.52 -3.32 13.51
C GLY A 183 -10.97 -4.49 12.65
N VAL A 184 -10.02 -5.17 12.00
CA VAL A 184 -10.33 -6.31 11.14
C VAL A 184 -10.89 -7.50 11.93
N ALA A 185 -10.38 -7.78 13.13
CA ALA A 185 -10.91 -8.81 14.02
C ALA A 185 -12.37 -8.55 14.42
N SER A 186 -12.70 -7.28 14.74
CA SER A 186 -14.07 -6.87 15.05
C SER A 186 -15.00 -7.02 13.85
N SER A 187 -14.51 -6.73 12.64
CA SER A 187 -15.27 -6.91 11.39
C SER A 187 -15.58 -8.38 11.11
N VAL A 188 -14.60 -9.28 11.32
CA VAL A 188 -14.83 -10.73 11.21
C VAL A 188 -15.82 -11.22 12.27
N LYS A 189 -15.65 -10.76 13.54
CA LYS A 189 -16.57 -11.11 14.62
C LYS A 189 -18.01 -10.75 14.27
N ALA A 190 -18.24 -9.54 13.79
CA ALA A 190 -19.57 -9.10 13.40
C ALA A 190 -20.20 -10.01 12.33
N GLY A 191 -19.42 -10.46 11.36
CA GLY A 191 -19.87 -11.42 10.34
C GLY A 191 -20.22 -12.78 10.91
N LEU A 192 -19.40 -13.32 11.83
CA LEU A 192 -19.67 -14.61 12.48
C LEU A 192 -20.88 -14.55 13.42
N ASP A 193 -21.01 -13.46 14.19
CA ASP A 193 -22.16 -13.23 15.08
C ASP A 193 -23.47 -13.16 14.26
N ALA A 194 -23.48 -12.44 13.14
CA ALA A 194 -24.65 -12.35 12.25
C ALA A 194 -25.05 -13.72 11.68
N ALA A 195 -24.08 -14.60 11.44
CA ALA A 195 -24.30 -15.98 11.02
C ALA A 195 -24.57 -16.95 12.18
N LYS A 196 -24.62 -16.45 13.43
CA LYS A 196 -24.84 -17.25 14.66
C LYS A 196 -23.77 -18.32 14.89
N ILE A 197 -22.55 -18.11 14.43
CA ILE A 197 -21.41 -18.95 14.76
C ILE A 197 -20.90 -18.56 16.14
N PRO A 198 -20.79 -19.52 17.11
CA PRO A 198 -20.39 -19.20 18.47
C PRO A 198 -18.94 -18.67 18.53
N VAL A 199 -18.76 -17.39 18.83
CA VAL A 199 -17.47 -16.79 19.16
C VAL A 199 -17.29 -16.87 20.68
N VAL A 200 -16.60 -17.92 21.15
CA VAL A 200 -16.46 -18.22 22.59
C VAL A 200 -15.30 -17.49 23.25
N VAL A 201 -14.39 -16.93 22.46
CA VAL A 201 -13.29 -16.07 22.91
C VAL A 201 -13.19 -14.88 21.97
N PHE A 202 -13.17 -13.66 22.53
CA PHE A 202 -12.79 -12.43 21.86
C PHE A 202 -11.83 -11.67 22.77
N GLU A 203 -10.54 -11.66 22.42
CA GLU A 203 -9.52 -11.20 23.37
C GLU A 203 -8.34 -10.53 22.65
N GLY A 204 -7.83 -9.44 23.26
CA GLY A 204 -6.62 -8.76 22.80
C GLY A 204 -5.36 -9.32 23.47
N ILE A 205 -4.37 -9.67 22.68
CA ILE A 205 -3.01 -10.01 23.14
C ILE A 205 -2.13 -8.73 23.17
N ASN A 206 -0.97 -8.79 23.82
CA ASN A 206 0.01 -7.72 23.69
C ASN A 206 0.97 -8.05 22.54
N ALA A 207 1.07 -7.14 21.59
CA ALA A 207 2.09 -7.26 20.54
C ALA A 207 3.50 -7.22 21.15
N GLY A 208 4.39 -8.05 20.61
CA GLY A 208 5.77 -8.16 21.08
C GLY A 208 6.00 -9.11 22.27
N ASP A 209 4.94 -9.67 22.87
CA ASP A 209 5.11 -10.74 23.87
C ASP A 209 5.72 -11.98 23.21
N SER A 210 6.55 -12.71 23.94
CA SER A 210 7.16 -13.99 23.50
C SER A 210 6.36 -15.22 23.94
N ASP A 211 5.47 -15.07 24.91
CA ASP A 211 4.67 -16.15 25.50
C ASP A 211 3.17 -15.83 25.46
N TYR A 212 2.43 -16.69 24.78
CA TYR A 212 0.97 -16.64 24.65
C TYR A 212 0.26 -17.81 25.32
N SER A 213 0.93 -18.55 26.21
CA SER A 213 0.44 -19.76 26.86
C SER A 213 -0.91 -19.55 27.58
N ALA A 214 -1.14 -18.38 28.17
CA ALA A 214 -2.38 -18.07 28.89
C ALA A 214 -3.59 -18.09 27.94
N VAL A 215 -3.51 -17.39 26.81
CA VAL A 215 -4.61 -17.35 25.83
C VAL A 215 -4.77 -18.72 25.15
N ILE A 216 -3.67 -19.44 24.87
CA ILE A 216 -3.71 -20.78 24.28
C ILE A 216 -4.37 -21.79 25.21
N THR A 217 -4.09 -21.73 26.50
CA THR A 217 -4.76 -22.55 27.52
C THR A 217 -6.27 -22.30 27.50
N LYS A 218 -6.69 -21.03 27.37
CA LYS A 218 -8.11 -20.66 27.24
C LYS A 218 -8.71 -21.23 25.96
N LEU A 219 -8.04 -21.12 24.80
CA LEU A 219 -8.50 -21.72 23.54
C LEU A 219 -8.73 -23.23 23.69
N LYS A 220 -7.77 -23.91 24.31
CA LYS A 220 -7.85 -25.36 24.54
C LYS A 220 -8.99 -25.73 25.48
N SER A 221 -9.15 -25.04 26.61
CA SER A 221 -10.23 -25.31 27.59
C SER A 221 -11.63 -25.09 27.03
N GLN A 222 -11.79 -24.12 26.12
CA GLN A 222 -13.04 -23.85 25.42
C GLN A 222 -13.31 -24.83 24.26
N GLY A 223 -12.33 -25.64 23.86
CA GLY A 223 -12.46 -26.56 22.74
C GLY A 223 -12.66 -25.86 21.41
N VAL A 224 -11.91 -24.77 21.18
CA VAL A 224 -11.95 -23.95 19.96
C VAL A 224 -11.44 -24.76 18.77
N ASP A 225 -12.18 -24.75 17.66
CA ASP A 225 -11.81 -25.41 16.39
C ASP A 225 -11.42 -24.44 15.27
N PHE A 226 -11.63 -23.14 15.49
CA PHE A 226 -11.21 -22.06 14.58
C PHE A 226 -10.70 -20.86 15.37
N VAL A 227 -9.57 -20.29 14.92
CA VAL A 227 -8.97 -19.08 15.49
C VAL A 227 -8.74 -18.07 14.38
N TYR A 228 -9.35 -16.89 14.48
CA TYR A 228 -8.97 -15.73 13.70
C TYR A 228 -8.04 -14.84 14.54
N PHE A 229 -6.94 -14.39 13.95
CA PHE A 229 -6.05 -13.42 14.60
C PHE A 229 -5.95 -12.16 13.74
N GLY A 230 -6.39 -11.02 14.27
CA GLY A 230 -6.18 -9.69 13.69
C GLY A 230 -4.87 -9.10 14.21
N GLY A 231 -3.92 -8.89 13.32
CA GLY A 231 -2.59 -8.38 13.66
C GLY A 231 -1.54 -8.78 12.63
N TYR A 232 -0.31 -8.90 13.08
CA TYR A 232 0.84 -9.13 12.20
C TYR A 232 1.45 -10.53 12.40
N HIS A 233 2.31 -10.89 11.44
CA HIS A 233 2.91 -12.23 11.35
C HIS A 233 3.78 -12.65 12.56
N PRO A 234 4.48 -11.76 13.32
CA PRO A 234 5.29 -12.21 14.44
C PRO A 234 4.45 -12.89 15.53
N GLU A 235 3.38 -12.24 15.97
CA GLU A 235 2.48 -12.75 17.00
C GLU A 235 1.73 -13.98 16.52
N MET A 236 1.17 -13.93 15.29
CA MET A 236 0.44 -15.05 14.70
C MET A 236 1.32 -16.30 14.64
N GLY A 237 2.58 -16.16 14.19
CA GLY A 237 3.51 -17.26 14.10
C GLY A 237 3.83 -17.91 15.46
N LEU A 238 4.04 -17.08 16.49
CA LEU A 238 4.27 -17.56 17.86
C LEU A 238 3.04 -18.25 18.44
N ILE A 239 1.85 -17.66 18.29
CA ILE A 239 0.59 -18.23 18.77
C ILE A 239 0.34 -19.58 18.11
N MET A 240 0.52 -19.70 16.80
CA MET A 240 0.33 -20.95 16.07
C MET A 240 1.29 -22.04 16.56
N ARG A 241 2.59 -21.72 16.70
CA ARG A 241 3.60 -22.65 17.18
C ARG A 241 3.25 -23.16 18.57
N GLN A 242 3.07 -22.25 19.52
CA GLN A 242 2.76 -22.59 20.91
C GLN A 242 1.41 -23.34 21.04
N ALA A 243 0.42 -22.99 20.21
CA ALA A 243 -0.86 -23.70 20.16
C ALA A 243 -0.68 -25.17 19.72
N ARG A 244 0.14 -25.43 18.70
CA ARG A 244 0.43 -26.80 18.26
C ARG A 244 1.21 -27.59 19.33
N GLU A 245 2.18 -26.97 20.00
CA GLU A 245 2.94 -27.55 21.10
C GLU A 245 2.03 -27.96 22.27
N GLN A 246 0.97 -27.17 22.54
CA GLN A 246 -0.04 -27.48 23.58
C GLN A 246 -1.17 -28.39 23.08
N GLY A 247 -1.11 -28.86 21.83
CA GLY A 247 -2.08 -29.79 21.25
C GLY A 247 -3.39 -29.17 20.76
N VAL A 248 -3.45 -27.84 20.56
CA VAL A 248 -4.59 -27.16 19.93
C VAL A 248 -4.57 -27.44 18.43
N LYS A 249 -5.68 -28.02 17.91
CA LYS A 249 -5.81 -28.44 16.51
C LYS A 249 -6.66 -27.48 15.67
N ALA A 250 -7.03 -26.32 16.21
CA ALA A 250 -7.86 -25.34 15.51
C ALA A 250 -7.26 -24.91 14.17
N VAL A 251 -8.13 -24.57 13.21
CA VAL A 251 -7.71 -23.90 11.98
C VAL A 251 -7.42 -22.45 12.32
N PHE A 252 -6.28 -21.93 11.85
CA PHE A 252 -5.89 -20.54 12.02
C PHE A 252 -6.12 -19.73 10.75
N MET A 253 -6.63 -18.53 10.92
CA MET A 253 -6.83 -17.57 9.83
C MET A 253 -6.44 -16.16 10.28
N GLY A 254 -5.89 -15.37 9.36
CA GLY A 254 -5.61 -13.96 9.61
C GLY A 254 -5.73 -13.09 8.35
N PRO A 255 -5.58 -11.77 8.51
CA PRO A 255 -5.61 -10.81 7.42
C PRO A 255 -4.25 -10.72 6.71
N GLU A 256 -4.10 -9.79 5.74
CA GLU A 256 -2.85 -9.61 4.97
C GLU A 256 -1.63 -9.31 5.85
N GLY A 257 -1.83 -8.74 7.04
CA GLY A 257 -0.78 -8.53 8.04
C GLY A 257 -0.10 -9.80 8.57
N VAL A 258 -0.64 -10.99 8.27
CA VAL A 258 0.03 -12.27 8.54
C VAL A 258 0.59 -12.92 7.27
N GLY A 259 0.30 -12.36 6.10
CA GLY A 259 0.65 -12.90 4.78
C GLY A 259 2.10 -12.63 4.35
N ASN A 260 3.05 -13.00 5.18
CA ASN A 260 4.48 -12.80 4.95
C ASN A 260 5.21 -14.13 5.10
N LYS A 261 6.20 -14.40 4.22
CA LYS A 261 7.00 -15.64 4.27
C LYS A 261 7.69 -15.88 5.61
N ASP A 262 7.99 -14.83 6.37
CA ASP A 262 8.64 -14.93 7.66
C ASP A 262 7.76 -15.64 8.73
N ILE A 263 6.44 -15.69 8.52
CA ILE A 263 5.54 -16.45 9.39
C ILE A 263 5.93 -17.94 9.41
N THR A 264 6.40 -18.47 8.26
CA THR A 264 6.86 -19.86 8.18
C THR A 264 8.12 -20.09 9.00
N ALA A 265 9.03 -19.12 9.04
CA ALA A 265 10.24 -19.21 9.88
C ALA A 265 9.89 -19.19 11.39
N ILE A 266 8.85 -18.45 11.79
CA ILE A 266 8.42 -18.31 13.18
C ILE A 266 7.56 -19.50 13.62
N ALA A 267 6.57 -19.86 12.84
CA ALA A 267 5.61 -20.91 13.16
C ALA A 267 6.14 -22.33 12.85
N GLY A 268 7.14 -22.43 11.95
CA GLY A 268 7.62 -23.72 11.48
C GLY A 268 6.50 -24.55 10.83
N PRO A 269 6.43 -25.87 11.12
CA PRO A 269 5.39 -26.73 10.58
C PRO A 269 3.95 -26.33 10.93
N ALA A 270 3.77 -25.49 11.96
CA ALA A 270 2.44 -25.00 12.36
C ALA A 270 1.82 -24.03 11.35
N SER A 271 2.62 -23.48 10.42
CA SER A 271 2.13 -22.63 9.33
C SER A 271 1.35 -23.37 8.24
N GLU A 272 1.50 -24.70 8.16
CA GLU A 272 0.79 -25.51 7.17
C GLU A 272 -0.72 -25.42 7.36
N GLY A 273 -1.42 -25.05 6.29
CA GLY A 273 -2.88 -24.94 6.30
C GLY A 273 -3.43 -23.66 6.96
N MET A 274 -2.57 -22.71 7.34
CA MET A 274 -3.03 -21.40 7.77
C MET A 274 -3.79 -20.72 6.62
N LEU A 275 -4.93 -20.12 6.93
CA LEU A 275 -5.68 -19.31 5.97
C LEU A 275 -5.32 -17.84 6.11
N VAL A 276 -5.30 -17.14 4.99
CA VAL A 276 -5.00 -15.70 4.99
C VAL A 276 -5.82 -14.99 3.93
N THR A 277 -6.41 -13.85 4.27
CA THR A 277 -7.00 -12.94 3.29
C THR A 277 -5.93 -12.02 2.73
N LEU A 278 -5.74 -12.03 1.42
CA LEU A 278 -4.78 -11.20 0.70
C LEU A 278 -5.46 -10.47 -0.46
N PRO A 279 -4.86 -9.41 -0.99
CA PRO A 279 -5.14 -8.95 -2.35
C PRO A 279 -5.02 -10.12 -3.34
N ALA A 280 -5.63 -9.99 -4.51
CA ALA A 280 -5.39 -10.92 -5.61
C ALA A 280 -3.89 -11.06 -5.88
N ASP A 281 -3.46 -12.21 -6.40
CA ASP A 281 -2.05 -12.43 -6.75
C ASP A 281 -1.70 -11.70 -8.06
N PHE A 282 -1.46 -10.40 -7.94
CA PHE A 282 -1.14 -9.54 -9.08
C PHE A 282 0.17 -9.94 -9.78
N ALA A 283 1.11 -10.57 -9.08
CA ALA A 283 2.35 -11.05 -9.69
C ALA A 283 2.11 -12.28 -10.59
N ALA A 284 1.06 -13.05 -10.33
CA ALA A 284 0.66 -14.18 -11.16
C ALA A 284 -0.17 -13.76 -12.38
N ASP A 285 -0.64 -12.51 -12.47
CA ASP A 285 -1.38 -12.02 -13.64
C ASP A 285 -0.43 -11.93 -14.85
N PRO A 286 -0.73 -12.61 -15.97
CA PRO A 286 0.08 -12.52 -17.19
C PRO A 286 0.30 -11.11 -17.70
N ALA A 287 -0.66 -10.19 -17.48
CA ALA A 287 -0.53 -8.78 -17.86
C ALA A 287 0.65 -8.09 -17.14
N ASN A 288 1.05 -8.59 -15.97
CA ASN A 288 2.15 -8.05 -15.17
C ASN A 288 3.50 -8.76 -15.41
N ALA A 289 3.58 -9.73 -16.34
CA ALA A 289 4.80 -10.52 -16.55
C ALA A 289 6.06 -9.68 -16.85
N ALA A 290 5.91 -8.58 -17.59
CA ALA A 290 7.03 -7.66 -17.88
C ALA A 290 7.49 -6.92 -16.60
N LEU A 291 6.55 -6.52 -15.75
CA LEU A 291 6.84 -5.87 -14.47
C LEU A 291 7.52 -6.85 -13.49
N VAL A 292 7.03 -8.09 -13.42
CA VAL A 292 7.65 -9.15 -12.60
C VAL A 292 9.12 -9.35 -13.00
N LYS A 293 9.42 -9.37 -14.31
CA LYS A 293 10.80 -9.42 -14.79
C LYS A 293 11.63 -8.20 -14.40
N ALA A 294 11.02 -7.02 -14.38
CA ALA A 294 11.70 -5.80 -13.94
C ALA A 294 12.06 -5.84 -12.45
N PHE A 295 11.17 -6.32 -11.59
CA PHE A 295 11.50 -6.57 -10.17
C PHE A 295 12.68 -7.53 -10.05
N ALA A 296 12.64 -8.67 -10.75
CA ALA A 296 13.70 -9.68 -10.68
C ALA A 296 15.05 -9.13 -11.16
N SER A 297 15.09 -8.32 -12.23
CA SER A 297 16.33 -7.70 -12.75
C SER A 297 16.99 -6.77 -11.71
N GLN A 298 16.20 -6.21 -10.80
CA GLN A 298 16.67 -5.34 -9.72
C GLN A 298 16.88 -6.11 -8.40
N LYS A 299 16.81 -7.45 -8.43
CA LYS A 299 16.90 -8.33 -7.26
C LYS A 299 15.83 -8.01 -6.20
N ARG A 300 14.62 -7.58 -6.63
CA ARG A 300 13.47 -7.32 -5.80
C ARG A 300 12.44 -8.44 -5.98
N ASP A 301 11.81 -8.85 -4.89
CA ASP A 301 10.73 -9.84 -4.93
C ASP A 301 9.42 -9.14 -5.35
N PRO A 302 8.72 -9.57 -6.40
CA PRO A 302 7.43 -9.01 -6.79
C PRO A 302 6.26 -9.58 -5.97
N ASN A 303 6.51 -10.68 -5.21
CA ASN A 303 5.48 -11.42 -4.51
C ASN A 303 5.21 -10.83 -3.12
N GLY A 304 3.95 -10.77 -2.75
CA GLY A 304 3.50 -10.26 -1.47
C GLY A 304 2.34 -9.27 -1.62
N PRO A 305 1.73 -8.87 -0.52
CA PRO A 305 0.51 -8.07 -0.57
C PRO A 305 0.71 -6.61 -1.02
N PHE A 306 1.93 -6.03 -0.90
CA PHE A 306 2.09 -4.58 -1.00
C PHE A 306 2.98 -4.08 -2.14
N GLN A 307 3.76 -4.93 -2.82
CA GLN A 307 4.67 -4.51 -3.89
C GLN A 307 3.93 -3.91 -5.09
N MET A 308 2.93 -4.63 -5.60
CA MET A 308 2.13 -4.16 -6.74
C MET A 308 1.24 -2.96 -6.37
N PRO A 309 0.58 -2.92 -5.20
CA PRO A 309 -0.08 -1.71 -4.70
C PRO A 309 0.86 -0.51 -4.59
N ALA A 310 2.09 -0.68 -4.06
CA ALA A 310 3.06 0.42 -3.94
C ALA A 310 3.58 0.92 -5.29
N TYR A 311 3.85 0.01 -6.22
CA TYR A 311 4.15 0.38 -7.61
C TYR A 311 2.99 1.20 -8.21
N SER A 312 1.76 0.74 -8.03
CA SER A 312 0.55 1.40 -8.53
C SER A 312 0.35 2.78 -7.91
N ALA A 313 0.69 2.96 -6.63
CA ALA A 313 0.60 4.25 -5.96
C ALA A 313 1.51 5.31 -6.61
N VAL A 314 2.77 4.95 -6.90
CA VAL A 314 3.70 5.85 -7.62
C VAL A 314 3.21 6.11 -9.04
N LYS A 315 2.73 5.07 -9.73
CA LYS A 315 2.21 5.21 -11.09
C LYS A 315 1.01 6.16 -11.17
N VAL A 316 0.08 6.06 -10.22
CA VAL A 316 -1.09 6.96 -10.15
C VAL A 316 -0.64 8.41 -9.98
N ILE A 317 0.32 8.69 -9.08
CA ILE A 317 0.88 10.04 -8.90
C ILE A 317 1.53 10.53 -10.20
N ALA A 318 2.31 9.69 -10.86
CA ALA A 318 3.00 10.04 -12.11
C ALA A 318 2.02 10.34 -13.26
N ASP A 319 1.01 9.50 -13.42
CA ASP A 319 -0.03 9.68 -14.43
C ASP A 319 -0.86 10.95 -14.13
N ALA A 320 -1.12 11.23 -12.84
CA ALA A 320 -1.84 12.42 -12.41
C ALA A 320 -1.03 13.73 -12.63
N ILE A 321 0.27 13.73 -12.34
CA ILE A 321 1.18 14.84 -12.65
C ILE A 321 1.17 15.12 -14.15
N THR A 322 1.28 14.06 -14.96
CA THR A 322 1.28 14.17 -16.43
C THR A 322 -0.06 14.70 -16.96
N GLY A 323 -1.17 14.15 -16.45
CA GLY A 323 -2.51 14.54 -16.89
C GLY A 323 -2.94 15.93 -16.42
N ALA A 324 -2.59 16.31 -15.19
CA ALA A 324 -2.81 17.65 -14.66
C ALA A 324 -1.83 18.68 -15.22
N LYS A 325 -0.76 18.25 -15.90
CA LYS A 325 0.34 19.10 -16.40
C LYS A 325 0.94 19.98 -15.29
N SER A 326 1.06 19.43 -14.09
CA SER A 326 1.43 20.19 -12.91
C SER A 326 2.02 19.26 -11.84
N THR A 327 3.01 19.75 -11.08
CA THR A 327 3.54 19.15 -9.86
C THR A 327 2.87 19.72 -8.59
N ASP A 328 1.92 20.65 -8.74
CA ASP A 328 1.14 21.18 -7.61
C ASP A 328 0.23 20.10 -7.02
N ALA A 329 0.40 19.83 -5.72
CA ALA A 329 -0.30 18.75 -5.03
C ALA A 329 -1.83 18.87 -5.08
N THR A 330 -2.35 20.11 -5.05
CA THR A 330 -3.81 20.34 -5.10
C THR A 330 -4.38 19.98 -6.48
N LYS A 331 -3.68 20.36 -7.55
CA LYS A 331 -4.09 20.01 -8.93
C LYS A 331 -3.95 18.51 -9.18
N VAL A 332 -2.87 17.88 -8.68
CA VAL A 332 -2.64 16.44 -8.80
C VAL A 332 -3.72 15.67 -8.05
N ALA A 333 -4.02 16.03 -6.80
CA ALA A 333 -5.08 15.39 -6.01
C ALA A 333 -6.46 15.54 -6.68
N ALA A 334 -6.79 16.72 -7.16
CA ALA A 334 -8.05 16.96 -7.91
C ALA A 334 -8.12 16.09 -9.18
N TYR A 335 -7.02 15.94 -9.90
CA TYR A 335 -6.94 15.06 -11.06
C TYR A 335 -7.13 13.59 -10.68
N MET A 336 -6.53 13.16 -9.55
CA MET A 336 -6.68 11.78 -9.03
C MET A 336 -8.15 11.47 -8.71
N HIS A 337 -8.87 12.36 -8.05
CA HIS A 337 -10.31 12.18 -7.76
C HIS A 337 -11.20 12.12 -9.01
N ALA A 338 -10.80 12.79 -10.09
CA ALA A 338 -11.63 12.94 -11.29
C ALA A 338 -11.38 11.88 -12.37
N ASN A 339 -10.31 11.11 -12.28
CA ASN A 339 -9.86 10.23 -13.36
C ASN A 339 -9.64 8.80 -12.91
N SER A 340 -9.52 7.91 -13.90
CA SER A 340 -9.14 6.51 -13.70
C SER A 340 -7.72 6.24 -14.20
N PHE A 341 -7.05 5.25 -13.61
CA PHE A 341 -5.66 4.94 -13.87
C PHE A 341 -5.48 3.45 -14.14
N LYS A 342 -4.82 3.09 -15.23
CA LYS A 342 -4.44 1.69 -15.51
C LYS A 342 -3.17 1.35 -14.75
N THR A 343 -3.24 0.38 -13.88
CA THR A 343 -2.15 -0.04 -13.00
C THR A 343 -2.01 -1.55 -12.93
N PRO A 344 -0.91 -2.08 -12.38
CA PRO A 344 -0.76 -3.52 -12.16
C PRO A 344 -1.81 -4.17 -11.27
N ILE A 345 -2.48 -3.39 -10.40
CA ILE A 345 -3.59 -3.89 -9.58
C ILE A 345 -4.96 -3.75 -10.28
N GLY A 346 -4.97 -3.43 -11.56
CA GLY A 346 -6.17 -3.15 -12.35
C GLY A 346 -6.43 -1.67 -12.52
N THR A 347 -7.68 -1.31 -12.82
CA THR A 347 -8.09 0.09 -12.93
C THR A 347 -8.31 0.68 -11.54
N VAL A 348 -7.55 1.71 -11.22
CA VAL A 348 -7.69 2.50 -9.98
C VAL A 348 -8.61 3.67 -10.24
N GLU A 349 -9.68 3.74 -9.47
CA GLU A 349 -10.61 4.86 -9.39
C GLU A 349 -10.91 5.16 -7.93
N TYR A 350 -10.97 6.43 -7.59
CA TYR A 350 -11.20 6.87 -6.22
C TYR A 350 -12.63 7.36 -6.01
N ASP A 351 -13.17 7.11 -4.83
CA ASP A 351 -14.36 7.77 -4.33
C ASP A 351 -14.03 9.16 -3.74
N LYS A 352 -15.04 9.84 -3.19
CA LYS A 352 -14.87 11.17 -2.57
C LYS A 352 -14.00 11.16 -1.31
N LYS A 353 -13.74 9.98 -0.74
CA LYS A 353 -12.92 9.79 0.47
C LYS A 353 -11.47 9.41 0.15
N GLY A 354 -11.15 9.16 -1.15
CA GLY A 354 -9.85 8.66 -1.59
C GLY A 354 -9.70 7.15 -1.48
N ASP A 355 -10.79 6.42 -1.22
CA ASP A 355 -10.81 4.96 -1.22
C ASP A 355 -11.01 4.42 -2.64
N LEU A 356 -10.52 3.21 -2.90
CA LEU A 356 -10.78 2.50 -4.15
C LEU A 356 -12.28 2.19 -4.29
N LYS A 357 -12.87 2.53 -5.43
CA LYS A 357 -14.26 2.15 -5.74
C LYS A 357 -14.47 0.64 -5.84
N SER A 358 -13.42 -0.11 -6.19
CA SER A 358 -13.46 -1.56 -6.30
C SER A 358 -12.13 -2.15 -5.84
N PHE A 359 -12.21 -3.13 -4.96
CA PHE A 359 -11.08 -3.96 -4.56
C PHE A 359 -11.60 -5.32 -4.09
N LYS A 360 -10.79 -6.36 -4.28
CA LYS A 360 -11.16 -7.73 -3.88
C LYS A 360 -10.07 -8.35 -3.04
N PHE A 361 -10.47 -8.87 -1.89
CA PHE A 361 -9.65 -9.79 -1.09
C PHE A 361 -10.01 -11.23 -1.43
N VAL A 362 -8.99 -12.09 -1.45
CA VAL A 362 -9.07 -13.52 -1.76
C VAL A 362 -8.50 -14.29 -0.58
N VAL A 363 -9.09 -15.43 -0.27
CA VAL A 363 -8.57 -16.33 0.78
C VAL A 363 -7.56 -17.28 0.16
N PHE A 364 -6.39 -17.37 0.77
CA PHE A 364 -5.33 -18.31 0.40
C PHE A 364 -5.06 -19.28 1.53
N THR A 365 -4.66 -20.49 1.17
CA THR A 365 -4.04 -21.45 2.08
C THR A 365 -2.53 -21.26 2.03
N TRP A 366 -1.92 -21.08 3.18
CA TRP A 366 -0.48 -20.94 3.37
C TRP A 366 0.17 -22.30 3.60
N HIS A 367 1.34 -22.52 3.02
CA HIS A 367 2.09 -23.77 3.11
C HIS A 367 3.41 -23.58 3.88
N LYS A 368 3.88 -24.66 4.50
CA LYS A 368 5.12 -24.67 5.31
C LYS A 368 6.40 -24.40 4.51
N ASP A 369 6.33 -24.38 3.18
CA ASP A 369 7.40 -23.99 2.28
C ASP A 369 7.35 -22.50 1.90
N ALA A 370 6.51 -21.72 2.59
CA ALA A 370 6.23 -20.31 2.35
C ALA A 370 5.55 -20.02 1.01
N THR A 371 4.95 -21.02 0.36
CA THR A 371 4.07 -20.83 -0.79
C THR A 371 2.62 -20.65 -0.33
N LYS A 372 1.79 -20.18 -1.25
CA LYS A 372 0.35 -20.04 -1.04
C LYS A 372 -0.43 -20.54 -2.24
N THR A 373 -1.63 -21.08 -2.00
CA THR A 373 -2.59 -21.44 -3.03
C THR A 373 -3.94 -20.83 -2.71
N GLU A 374 -4.71 -20.43 -3.74
CA GLU A 374 -6.07 -19.93 -3.52
C GLU A 374 -6.91 -21.00 -2.84
N ALA A 375 -7.56 -20.66 -1.74
CA ALA A 375 -8.38 -21.58 -0.97
C ALA A 375 -9.71 -21.84 -1.70
N LYS A 376 -10.09 -23.13 -1.84
CA LYS A 376 -11.28 -23.60 -2.59
C LYS A 376 -12.54 -23.66 -1.73
#